data_85e3ade5fcba156b9f98c7b5f035d515
#
_entry.id   85e3ade5fcba156b9f98c7b5f035d515
#
_cell.length_a   1.000
_cell.length_b   1.000
_cell.length_c   1.000
_cell.angle_alpha   90.00
_cell.angle_beta   90.00
_cell.angle_gamma   90.00
#
_symmetry.space_group_name_H-M   'P 1'
#
loop_
_entity.id
_entity.type
_entity.pdbx_description
1 polymer ?
#
loop_
_entity_poly.entity_id
_entity_poly.type
_entity_poly.pdbx_seq_one_letter_code
_entity_poly.pdbx_strand_id
1 'polypeptide(L)'
;MAFVINDRVKETSTTSGLGTFTLDGAVTGFETFSSAIGNTSLTYYTIHTQNAAEFEVGIGTVGAGTLARTTIISSSNSDAAVDFSAATTKDVFCTMPASKVAYIDNSGNTINAAGTGLAVAMAIAL
;
A
#
# COMPACT_ATOMS: atom_id res chain seq x y z
N MET A 1 -13.74 10.77 -2.72
CA MET A 1 -13.08 9.50 -2.39
C MET A 1 -11.97 9.80 -1.37
N ALA A 2 -12.06 9.25 -0.18
CA ALA A 2 -11.07 9.50 0.87
C ALA A 2 -9.77 8.73 0.60
N PHE A 3 -8.65 9.26 1.03
CA PHE A 3 -7.39 8.54 1.12
C PHE A 3 -7.09 8.29 2.59
N VAL A 4 -7.07 7.03 3.01
CA VAL A 4 -6.99 6.63 4.43
C VAL A 4 -5.86 5.63 4.61
N ILE A 5 -5.06 5.80 5.65
CA ILE A 5 -4.11 4.81 6.14
C ILE A 5 -4.43 4.51 7.60
N ASN A 6 -4.19 3.29 8.03
CA ASN A 6 -4.42 2.92 9.42
C ASN A 6 -3.45 1.82 9.86
N ASP A 7 -3.33 1.64 11.17
CA ASP A 7 -2.44 0.65 11.77
C ASP A 7 -3.07 -0.74 11.82
N ARG A 8 -2.24 -1.76 11.77
CA ARG A 8 -2.63 -3.16 11.95
C ARG A 8 -3.73 -3.62 10.97
N VAL A 9 -3.63 -3.22 9.72
CA VAL A 9 -4.52 -3.68 8.65
C VAL A 9 -3.80 -4.73 7.85
N LYS A 10 -4.21 -5.98 7.98
CA LYS A 10 -3.62 -7.11 7.27
C LYS A 10 -4.64 -8.22 7.08
N GLU A 11 -4.77 -8.64 5.83
CA GLU A 11 -5.59 -9.78 5.44
C GLU A 11 -4.74 -10.75 4.62
N THR A 12 -5.25 -11.94 4.39
CA THR A 12 -4.68 -12.87 3.42
C THR A 12 -5.52 -12.91 2.16
N SER A 13 -4.94 -13.45 1.09
CA SER A 13 -5.64 -13.66 -0.18
C SER A 13 -5.01 -14.83 -0.93
N THR A 14 -5.84 -15.57 -1.65
CA THR A 14 -5.38 -16.59 -2.60
C THR A 14 -5.58 -16.16 -4.04
N THR A 15 -6.01 -14.93 -4.27
CA THR A 15 -6.20 -14.38 -5.61
C THR A 15 -4.92 -14.42 -6.42
N SER A 16 -5.03 -14.80 -7.68
CA SER A 16 -3.95 -14.80 -8.66
C SER A 16 -4.24 -13.84 -9.80
N GLY A 17 -3.24 -13.59 -10.63
CA GLY A 17 -3.42 -12.79 -11.83
C GLY A 17 -3.23 -11.29 -11.61
N LEU A 18 -3.73 -10.51 -12.56
CA LEU A 18 -3.55 -9.06 -12.64
C LEU A 18 -4.73 -8.27 -12.05
N GLY A 19 -5.82 -8.93 -11.70
CA GLY A 19 -7.07 -8.27 -11.33
C GLY A 19 -7.17 -7.81 -9.88
N THR A 20 -8.38 -7.45 -9.51
CA THR A 20 -8.74 -7.10 -8.14
C THR A 20 -8.58 -8.30 -7.22
N PHE A 21 -8.00 -8.08 -6.05
CA PHE A 21 -7.83 -9.10 -5.04
C PHE A 21 -9.10 -9.28 -4.22
N THR A 22 -9.51 -10.53 -4.03
CA THR A 22 -10.48 -10.92 -3.02
C THR A 22 -9.72 -11.15 -1.72
N LEU A 23 -10.16 -10.53 -0.64
CA LEU A 23 -9.52 -10.62 0.67
C LEU A 23 -10.25 -11.66 1.52
N ASP A 24 -9.50 -12.51 2.20
CA ASP A 24 -10.01 -13.68 2.89
C ASP A 24 -10.25 -13.44 4.40
N GLY A 25 -10.09 -12.21 4.86
CA GLY A 25 -10.30 -11.82 6.25
C GLY A 25 -9.01 -11.48 6.98
N ALA A 26 -9.17 -10.80 8.12
CA ALA A 26 -8.04 -10.31 8.90
C ALA A 26 -7.21 -11.43 9.50
N VAL A 27 -5.90 -11.23 9.49
CA VAL A 27 -4.97 -12.05 10.29
C VAL A 27 -5.23 -11.78 11.78
N THR A 28 -5.06 -12.79 12.63
CA THR A 28 -5.26 -12.63 14.09
C THR A 28 -4.47 -11.44 14.63
N GLY A 29 -5.14 -10.54 15.33
CA GLY A 29 -4.55 -9.32 15.89
C GLY A 29 -4.52 -8.13 14.93
N PHE A 30 -5.04 -8.31 13.71
CA PHE A 30 -5.14 -7.27 12.69
C PHE A 30 -6.62 -6.95 12.37
N GLU A 31 -6.85 -5.92 11.59
CA GLU A 31 -8.17 -5.51 11.10
C GLU A 31 -8.27 -5.73 9.59
N THR A 32 -9.51 -5.81 9.10
CA THR A 32 -9.77 -5.87 7.66
C THR A 32 -9.62 -4.48 7.02
N PHE A 33 -9.32 -4.44 5.74
CA PHE A 33 -9.32 -3.19 4.97
C PHE A 33 -10.69 -2.51 5.01
N SER A 34 -11.76 -3.27 4.88
CA SER A 34 -13.13 -2.72 4.94
C SER A 34 -13.42 -2.01 6.26
N SER A 35 -12.99 -2.59 7.38
CA SER A 35 -13.23 -2.04 8.71
C SER A 35 -12.36 -0.82 9.01
N ALA A 36 -11.07 -0.93 8.74
CA ALA A 36 -10.09 0.06 9.18
C ALA A 36 -9.89 1.21 8.18
N ILE A 37 -10.04 0.95 6.90
CA ILE A 37 -9.87 1.93 5.82
C ILE A 37 -11.22 2.45 5.34
N GLY A 38 -12.18 1.55 5.17
CA GLY A 38 -13.50 1.87 4.68
C GLY A 38 -13.67 1.63 3.18
N ASN A 39 -14.83 1.10 2.82
CA ASN A 39 -15.17 0.85 1.42
C ASN A 39 -15.19 2.16 0.62
N THR A 40 -14.80 2.09 -0.63
CA THR A 40 -14.64 3.19 -1.59
C THR A 40 -13.45 4.11 -1.31
N SER A 41 -12.73 3.93 -0.22
CA SER A 41 -11.53 4.71 0.08
C SER A 41 -10.30 4.18 -0.65
N LEU A 42 -9.37 5.08 -0.94
CA LEU A 42 -8.04 4.75 -1.42
C LEU A 42 -7.10 4.52 -0.22
N THR A 43 -6.15 3.64 -0.39
CA THR A 43 -5.09 3.42 0.62
C THR A 43 -3.81 2.94 -0.05
N TYR A 44 -2.70 3.00 0.69
CA TYR A 44 -1.49 2.27 0.30
C TYR A 44 -1.61 0.80 0.70
N TYR A 45 -1.09 -0.07 -0.13
CA TYR A 45 -1.04 -1.50 0.16
C TYR A 45 0.30 -2.10 -0.21
N THR A 46 0.61 -3.22 0.40
CA THR A 46 1.62 -4.17 -0.05
C THR A 46 0.97 -5.54 -0.18
N ILE A 47 1.26 -6.22 -1.28
CA ILE A 47 0.93 -7.62 -1.49
C ILE A 47 2.25 -8.37 -1.60
N HIS A 48 2.37 -9.47 -0.87
CA HIS A 48 3.54 -10.34 -0.89
C HIS A 48 3.10 -11.80 -0.90
N THR A 49 3.57 -12.56 -1.87
CA THR A 49 3.32 -14.00 -1.92
C THR A 49 4.19 -14.72 -0.89
N GLN A 50 3.57 -15.50 0.00
CA GLN A 50 4.30 -16.22 1.03
C GLN A 50 5.30 -17.21 0.39
N ASN A 51 6.53 -17.22 0.91
CA ASN A 51 7.62 -18.09 0.45
C ASN A 51 8.01 -17.89 -1.03
N ALA A 52 7.74 -16.74 -1.60
CA ALA A 52 8.10 -16.40 -2.98
C ALA A 52 8.61 -14.97 -3.08
N ALA A 53 9.21 -14.64 -4.21
CA ALA A 53 9.78 -13.31 -4.46
C ALA A 53 8.77 -12.29 -5.00
N GLU A 54 7.53 -12.70 -5.25
CA GLU A 54 6.50 -11.82 -5.79
C GLU A 54 6.03 -10.81 -4.74
N PHE A 55 6.11 -9.53 -5.09
CA PHE A 55 5.55 -8.46 -4.28
C PHE A 55 5.06 -7.29 -5.13
N GLU A 56 4.16 -6.52 -4.57
CA GLU A 56 3.66 -5.28 -5.18
C GLU A 56 3.30 -4.29 -4.09
N VAL A 57 3.76 -3.06 -4.23
CA VAL A 57 3.43 -1.92 -3.38
C VAL A 57 2.70 -0.90 -4.24
N GLY A 58 1.56 -0.42 -3.79
CA GLY A 58 0.77 0.49 -4.59
C GLY A 58 -0.29 1.27 -3.84
N ILE A 59 -1.13 1.91 -4.63
CA ILE A 59 -2.36 2.55 -4.17
C ILE A 59 -3.52 1.71 -4.70
N GLY A 60 -4.45 1.38 -3.82
CA GLY A 60 -5.62 0.59 -4.17
C GLY A 60 -6.91 1.19 -3.66
N THR A 61 -8.02 0.76 -4.25
CA THR A 61 -9.36 1.12 -3.80
C THR A 61 -9.95 -0.05 -3.01
N VAL A 62 -10.37 0.22 -1.78
CA VAL A 62 -10.98 -0.78 -0.90
C VAL A 62 -12.44 -0.98 -1.26
N GLY A 63 -12.85 -2.22 -1.40
CA GLY A 63 -14.24 -2.62 -1.56
C GLY A 63 -14.66 -3.55 -0.42
N ALA A 64 -15.90 -4.02 -0.47
CA ALA A 64 -16.40 -5.00 0.49
C ALA A 64 -15.67 -6.35 0.30
N GLY A 65 -14.62 -6.58 1.10
CA GLY A 65 -13.79 -7.78 0.98
C GLY A 65 -12.92 -7.81 -0.27
N THR A 66 -12.63 -6.67 -0.88
CA THR A 66 -11.80 -6.59 -2.09
C THR A 66 -10.81 -5.43 -2.03
N LEU A 67 -9.73 -5.55 -2.81
CA LEU A 67 -8.77 -4.48 -3.03
C LEU A 67 -8.45 -4.39 -4.53
N ALA A 68 -8.89 -3.31 -5.14
CA ALA A 68 -8.55 -3.01 -6.54
C ALA A 68 -7.17 -2.35 -6.58
N ARG A 69 -6.31 -2.81 -7.47
CA ARG A 69 -4.92 -2.34 -7.64
C ARG A 69 -4.90 -1.20 -8.64
N THR A 70 -4.87 0.03 -8.13
CA THR A 70 -5.11 1.23 -8.95
C THR A 70 -3.82 1.82 -9.52
N THR A 71 -2.78 1.92 -8.70
CA THR A 71 -1.49 2.51 -9.08
C THR A 71 -0.36 1.70 -8.47
N ILE A 72 0.60 1.27 -9.28
CA ILE A 72 1.76 0.53 -8.80
C ILE A 72 2.89 1.51 -8.48
N ILE A 73 3.48 1.37 -7.32
CA ILE A 73 4.61 2.21 -6.87
C ILE A 73 5.92 1.44 -7.02
N SER A 74 5.95 0.20 -6.58
CA SER A 74 7.11 -0.68 -6.70
C SER A 74 6.65 -2.13 -6.79
N SER A 75 7.34 -2.94 -7.56
CA SER A 75 6.98 -4.35 -7.68
C SER A 75 8.13 -5.24 -8.11
N SER A 76 7.96 -6.54 -7.93
CA SER A 76 8.88 -7.56 -8.45
C SER A 76 8.81 -7.72 -9.97
N ASN A 77 7.93 -7.00 -10.64
CA ASN A 77 7.79 -6.98 -12.10
C ASN A 77 8.26 -5.63 -12.68
N SER A 78 9.45 -5.17 -12.28
CA SER A 78 10.03 -3.90 -12.75
C SER A 78 9.07 -2.71 -12.56
N ASP A 79 8.42 -2.65 -11.40
CA ASP A 79 7.46 -1.62 -11.00
C ASP A 79 6.19 -1.57 -11.86
N ALA A 80 5.92 -2.61 -12.63
CA ALA A 80 4.64 -2.85 -13.30
C ALA A 80 3.75 -3.80 -12.46
N ALA A 81 2.48 -3.90 -12.82
CA ALA A 81 1.56 -4.81 -12.14
C ALA A 81 2.06 -6.26 -12.19
N VAL A 82 1.96 -6.94 -11.07
CA VAL A 82 2.39 -8.34 -10.94
C VAL A 82 1.25 -9.28 -11.30
N ASP A 83 1.55 -10.22 -12.17
CA ASP A 83 0.67 -11.35 -12.46
C ASP A 83 0.93 -12.42 -11.39
N PHE A 84 0.23 -12.30 -10.25
CA PHE A 84 0.48 -13.15 -9.08
C PHE A 84 0.15 -14.61 -9.38
N SER A 85 1.04 -15.49 -8.94
CA SER A 85 0.89 -16.92 -9.14
C SER A 85 -0.29 -17.51 -8.38
N ALA A 86 -0.87 -18.59 -8.94
CA ALA A 86 -1.99 -19.29 -8.34
C ALA A 86 -1.54 -20.17 -7.15
N ALA A 87 -2.50 -20.63 -6.36
CA ALA A 87 -2.35 -21.64 -5.32
C ALA A 87 -1.42 -21.29 -4.15
N THR A 88 -0.99 -20.03 -4.01
CA THR A 88 -0.14 -19.61 -2.89
C THR A 88 -0.83 -18.45 -2.15
N THR A 89 -0.79 -18.51 -0.83
CA THR A 89 -1.33 -17.43 0.01
C THR A 89 -0.48 -16.17 -0.11
N LYS A 90 -1.13 -15.04 -0.24
CA LYS A 90 -0.51 -13.71 -0.22
C LYS A 90 -0.88 -13.01 1.08
N ASP A 91 0.08 -12.30 1.65
CA ASP A 91 -0.19 -11.30 2.69
C ASP A 91 -0.51 -9.98 2.02
N VAL A 92 -1.59 -9.35 2.45
CA VAL A 92 -2.06 -8.05 1.96
C VAL A 92 -2.19 -7.12 3.14
N PHE A 93 -1.43 -6.04 3.16
CA PHE A 93 -1.43 -5.15 4.32
C PHE A 93 -1.27 -3.69 3.93
N CYS A 94 -1.79 -2.81 4.79
CA CYS A 94 -1.61 -1.37 4.68
C CYS A 94 -0.24 -0.98 5.25
N THR A 95 0.53 -0.24 4.49
CA THR A 95 1.82 0.27 4.93
C THR A 95 2.16 1.57 4.20
N MET A 96 3.01 2.38 4.81
CA MET A 96 3.47 3.63 4.19
C MET A 96 4.67 3.32 3.27
N PRO A 97 4.53 3.50 1.95
CA PRO A 97 5.66 3.29 1.03
C PRO A 97 6.78 4.29 1.33
N ALA A 98 8.02 3.81 1.30
CA ALA A 98 9.20 4.63 1.61
C ALA A 98 9.30 5.90 0.75
N SER A 99 8.89 5.82 -0.52
CA SER A 99 8.92 6.97 -1.43
C SER A 99 7.83 8.01 -1.14
N LYS A 100 6.89 7.71 -0.26
CA LYS A 100 5.75 8.57 0.09
C LYS A 100 5.82 9.12 1.51
N VAL A 101 6.83 8.75 2.28
CA VAL A 101 7.01 9.21 3.66
C VAL A 101 8.12 10.24 3.75
N ALA A 102 7.91 11.28 4.56
CA ALA A 102 8.98 12.20 4.95
C ALA A 102 9.74 11.62 6.14
N TYR A 103 11.06 11.67 6.07
CA TYR A 103 11.91 11.19 7.17
C TYR A 103 13.19 12.02 7.27
N ILE A 104 13.90 11.88 8.36
CA ILE A 104 15.20 12.53 8.61
C ILE A 104 16.29 11.48 8.49
N ASP A 105 17.31 11.76 7.68
CA ASP A 105 18.46 10.87 7.53
C ASP A 105 19.44 11.02 8.71
N ASN A 106 20.51 10.22 8.72
CA ASN A 106 21.50 10.24 9.81
C ASN A 106 22.37 11.51 9.85
N SER A 107 22.28 12.37 8.86
CA SER A 107 22.94 13.68 8.82
C SER A 107 22.01 14.82 9.23
N GLY A 108 20.74 14.51 9.56
CA GLY A 108 19.74 15.49 9.97
C GLY A 108 18.99 16.15 8.82
N ASN A 109 19.15 15.67 7.58
CA ASN A 109 18.42 16.21 6.43
C ASN A 109 17.02 15.60 6.34
N THR A 110 16.05 16.43 5.99
CA THR A 110 14.69 15.98 5.74
C THR A 110 14.54 15.48 4.30
N ILE A 111 14.08 14.26 4.15
CA ILE A 111 13.88 13.59 2.85
C ILE A 111 12.37 13.48 2.57
N ASN A 112 11.96 13.76 1.34
CA ASN A 112 10.56 13.72 0.89
C ASN A 112 9.63 14.66 1.71
N ALA A 113 10.16 15.70 2.34
CA ALA A 113 9.41 16.48 3.32
C ALA A 113 8.34 17.38 2.72
N ALA A 114 8.55 17.88 1.51
CA ALA A 114 7.67 18.87 0.94
C ALA A 114 7.61 18.77 -0.58
N GLY A 115 6.41 18.98 -1.11
CA GLY A 115 6.29 19.36 -2.51
C GLY A 115 6.87 20.76 -2.74
N THR A 116 7.06 21.10 -4.00
CA THR A 116 7.67 22.38 -4.40
C THR A 116 6.95 23.59 -3.79
N GLY A 117 5.62 23.58 -3.72
CA GLY A 117 4.85 24.68 -3.17
C GLY A 117 5.12 24.94 -1.69
N LEU A 118 5.20 23.88 -0.89
CA LEU A 118 5.50 24.01 0.54
C LEU A 118 6.95 24.45 0.77
N ALA A 119 7.91 23.94 0.02
CA ALA A 119 9.30 24.37 0.10
C ALA A 119 9.48 25.86 -0.21
N VAL A 120 8.80 26.37 -1.23
CA VAL A 120 8.81 27.79 -1.59
C VAL A 120 8.18 28.63 -0.49
N ALA A 121 7.04 28.21 0.07
CA ALA A 121 6.37 28.93 1.16
C ALA A 121 7.26 29.02 2.40
N MET A 122 7.95 27.94 2.75
CA MET A 122 8.88 27.93 3.88
C MET A 122 10.09 28.86 3.63
N ALA A 123 10.64 28.87 2.43
CA ALA A 123 11.74 29.77 2.07
C ALA A 123 11.34 31.23 2.15
N ILE A 124 10.14 31.58 1.75
CA ILE A 124 9.60 32.95 1.84
C ILE A 124 9.37 33.37 3.30
N ALA A 125 8.96 32.44 4.15
CA ALA A 125 8.70 32.73 5.56
C ALA A 125 9.97 32.98 6.39
N LEU A 126 11.10 32.52 5.89
CA LEU A 126 12.39 32.72 6.53
C LEU A 126 13.04 34.04 6.14
#